data_32f26c5e56afb2eee8d06f366fb24cfb
#
_entry.id   32f26c5e56afb2eee8d06f366fb24cfb
#
_cell.length_a   1.000
_cell.length_b   1.000
_cell.length_c   1.000
_cell.angle_alpha   90.00
_cell.angle_beta   90.00
_cell.angle_gamma   90.00
#
_symmetry.space_group_name_H-M   'P 1'
#
loop_
_entity.id
_entity.type
_entity.pdbx_description
1 polymer ?
#
loop_
_entity_poly.entity_id
_entity_poly.type
_entity_poly.pdbx_seq_one_letter_code
_entity_poly.pdbx_strand_id
1 'polypeptide(L)'
;MLDNVLQYFIENATDALGKARYSAARERSIGLGAMGFHAYLQRNNVPFESALAKGRNLQMFSRIKGEAERATRELADERGRCPDSEGSNTTVRNSHLLAIAPNASSSII
;
A
#
# COMPACT_ATOMS: atom_id res chain seq x y z
N MET A 1 6.67 8.39 0.20
CA MET A 1 6.20 8.87 -1.12
C MET A 1 4.67 8.85 -1.21
N LEU A 2 3.99 7.71 -1.10
CA LEU A 2 2.50 7.64 -1.20
C LEU A 2 1.78 8.55 -0.20
N ASP A 3 2.23 8.61 1.05
CA ASP A 3 1.66 9.53 2.06
C ASP A 3 1.81 11.01 1.65
N ASN A 4 2.87 11.37 0.94
CA ASN A 4 3.04 12.73 0.43
C ASN A 4 2.05 13.06 -0.70
N VAL A 5 1.80 12.10 -1.60
CA VAL A 5 0.80 12.26 -2.66
C VAL A 5 -0.60 12.40 -2.06
N LEU A 6 -0.91 11.59 -1.05
CA LEU A 6 -2.17 11.68 -0.32
C LEU A 6 -2.31 13.03 0.39
N GLN A 7 -1.26 13.50 1.04
CA GLN A 7 -1.24 14.81 1.69
C GLN A 7 -1.48 15.94 0.69
N TYR A 8 -0.81 15.89 -0.45
CA TYR A 8 -1.03 16.86 -1.52
C TYR A 8 -2.50 16.88 -2.00
N PHE A 9 -3.11 15.70 -2.17
CA PHE A 9 -4.53 15.61 -2.51
C PHE A 9 -5.42 16.25 -1.43
N ILE A 10 -5.18 15.95 -0.15
CA ILE A 10 -5.97 16.51 0.97
C ILE A 10 -5.90 18.04 0.99
N GLU A 11 -4.74 18.62 0.71
CA GLU A 11 -4.50 20.05 0.74
C GLU A 11 -5.06 20.80 -0.48
N ASN A 12 -5.08 20.15 -1.65
CA ASN A 12 -5.35 20.79 -2.93
C ASN A 12 -6.68 20.35 -3.60
N ALA A 13 -7.39 19.37 -3.02
CA ALA A 13 -8.65 18.91 -3.59
C ALA A 13 -9.71 20.03 -3.52
N THR A 14 -10.44 20.21 -4.62
CA THR A 14 -11.53 21.18 -4.74
C THR A 14 -12.72 20.79 -3.85
N ASP A 15 -13.62 21.75 -3.59
CA ASP A 15 -14.83 21.52 -2.78
C ASP A 15 -15.75 20.45 -3.36
N ALA A 16 -15.75 20.28 -4.68
CA ALA A 16 -16.48 19.19 -5.35
C ALA A 16 -16.05 17.79 -4.86
N LEU A 17 -14.81 17.64 -4.37
CA LEU A 17 -14.24 16.40 -3.82
C LEU A 17 -14.26 16.37 -2.28
N GLY A 18 -15.06 17.21 -1.63
CA GLY A 18 -15.06 17.37 -0.18
C GLY A 18 -15.23 16.06 0.61
N LYS A 19 -16.10 15.16 0.17
CA LYS A 19 -16.30 13.85 0.80
C LYS A 19 -15.05 12.95 0.68
N ALA A 20 -14.44 12.93 -0.50
CA ALA A 20 -13.21 12.16 -0.75
C ALA A 20 -12.04 12.73 0.06
N ARG A 21 -11.91 14.07 0.11
CA ARG A 21 -10.92 14.77 0.94
C ARG A 21 -11.09 14.44 2.43
N TYR A 22 -12.33 14.43 2.93
CA TYR A 22 -12.64 14.08 4.31
C TYR A 22 -12.23 12.65 4.65
N SER A 23 -12.64 11.67 3.82
CA SER A 23 -12.27 10.26 3.99
C SER A 23 -10.74 10.06 3.93
N ALA A 24 -10.09 10.68 2.94
CA ALA A 24 -8.64 10.64 2.80
C ALA A 24 -7.91 11.20 4.04
N ALA A 25 -8.40 12.28 4.62
CA ALA A 25 -7.79 12.90 5.81
C ALA A 25 -7.95 12.03 7.05
N ARG A 26 -9.08 11.35 7.21
CA ARG A 26 -9.38 10.51 8.36
C ARG A 26 -8.66 9.17 8.33
N GLU A 27 -8.80 8.45 7.24
CA GLU A 27 -8.25 7.09 7.09
C GLU A 27 -6.77 7.09 6.70
N ARG A 28 -6.37 8.06 5.90
CA ARG A 28 -5.04 8.11 5.26
C ARG A 28 -4.65 6.79 4.58
N SER A 29 -5.64 6.14 3.98
CA SER A 29 -5.48 4.86 3.28
C SER A 29 -4.57 5.00 2.06
N ILE A 30 -3.61 4.10 1.92
CA ILE A 30 -2.76 3.96 0.74
C ILE A 30 -2.80 2.53 0.24
N GLY A 31 -2.41 2.31 -1.02
CA GLY A 31 -2.38 0.98 -1.62
C GLY A 31 -1.07 0.75 -2.37
N LEU A 32 -0.07 0.15 -1.71
CA LEU A 32 1.14 -0.32 -2.36
C LEU A 32 0.88 -1.71 -2.95
N GLY A 33 1.04 -1.85 -4.26
CA GLY A 33 0.94 -3.12 -4.97
C GLY A 33 2.23 -3.46 -5.71
N ALA A 34 2.36 -4.71 -6.12
CA ALA A 34 3.47 -5.19 -6.92
C ALA A 34 2.98 -5.72 -8.27
N MET A 35 3.72 -5.39 -9.32
CA MET A 35 3.52 -5.88 -10.68
C MET A 35 4.71 -6.74 -11.13
N GLY A 36 4.50 -7.57 -12.16
CA GLY A 36 5.59 -8.31 -12.80
C GLY A 36 6.02 -9.58 -12.05
N PHE A 37 5.28 -10.04 -11.04
CA PHE A 37 5.63 -11.26 -10.32
C PHE A 37 5.68 -12.49 -11.24
N HIS A 38 4.73 -12.62 -12.17
CA HIS A 38 4.75 -13.71 -13.16
C HIS A 38 5.98 -13.63 -14.08
N ALA A 39 6.28 -12.44 -14.60
CA ALA A 39 7.48 -12.23 -15.41
C ALA A 39 8.78 -12.54 -14.64
N TYR A 40 8.83 -12.21 -13.35
CA TYR A 40 9.93 -12.59 -12.47
C TYR A 40 10.08 -14.12 -12.36
N LEU A 41 8.98 -14.86 -12.20
CA LEU A 41 9.00 -16.31 -12.15
C LEU A 41 9.48 -16.91 -13.48
N GLN A 42 8.96 -16.43 -14.61
CA GLN A 42 9.37 -16.87 -15.95
C GLN A 42 10.87 -16.64 -16.18
N ARG A 43 11.39 -15.47 -15.85
CA ARG A 43 12.83 -15.15 -15.98
C ARG A 43 13.72 -16.07 -15.16
N ASN A 44 13.19 -16.63 -14.07
CA ASN A 44 13.90 -17.57 -13.20
C ASN A 44 13.57 -19.04 -13.50
N ASN A 45 12.85 -19.35 -14.58
CA ASN A 45 12.38 -20.67 -14.95
C ASN A 45 11.62 -21.38 -13.82
N VAL A 46 10.78 -20.63 -13.08
CA VAL A 46 9.96 -21.14 -12.00
C VAL A 46 8.50 -21.27 -12.48
N PRO A 47 7.95 -22.47 -12.58
CA PRO A 47 6.54 -22.66 -12.94
C PRO A 47 5.63 -21.96 -11.91
N PHE A 48 4.61 -21.24 -12.39
CA PHE A 48 3.72 -20.47 -11.54
C PHE A 48 3.01 -21.30 -10.46
N GLU A 49 2.63 -22.55 -10.80
CA GLU A 49 1.92 -23.47 -9.89
C GLU A 49 2.85 -24.26 -8.95
N SER A 50 4.15 -24.00 -9.01
CA SER A 50 5.13 -24.75 -8.22
C SER A 50 5.16 -24.33 -6.75
N ALA A 51 5.58 -25.23 -5.87
CA ALA A 51 5.86 -24.94 -4.46
C ALA A 51 6.94 -23.85 -4.31
N LEU A 52 7.89 -23.78 -5.24
CA LEU A 52 8.93 -22.75 -5.25
C LEU A 52 8.34 -21.36 -5.54
N ALA A 53 7.38 -21.25 -6.47
CA ALA A 53 6.68 -20.00 -6.74
C ALA A 53 5.92 -19.52 -5.50
N LYS A 54 5.22 -20.43 -4.81
CA LYS A 54 4.54 -20.16 -3.54
C LYS A 54 5.50 -19.66 -2.46
N GLY A 55 6.65 -20.31 -2.32
CA GLY A 55 7.69 -19.89 -1.36
C GLY A 55 8.21 -18.47 -1.65
N ARG A 56 8.52 -18.18 -2.92
CA ARG A 56 8.97 -16.85 -3.35
C ARG A 56 7.90 -15.78 -3.13
N ASN A 57 6.64 -16.09 -3.42
CA ASN A 57 5.51 -15.20 -3.16
C ASN A 57 5.42 -14.85 -1.67
N LEU A 58 5.41 -15.84 -0.80
CA LEU A 58 5.35 -15.63 0.64
C LEU A 58 6.53 -14.79 1.14
N GLN A 59 7.75 -15.12 0.73
CA GLN A 59 8.96 -14.40 1.15
C GLN A 59 8.91 -12.93 0.71
N MET A 60 8.57 -12.66 -0.54
CA MET A 60 8.56 -11.30 -1.09
C MET A 60 7.47 -10.45 -0.44
N PHE A 61 6.23 -10.95 -0.38
CA PHE A 61 5.11 -10.16 0.15
C PHE A 61 5.13 -10.03 1.67
N SER A 62 5.67 -11.02 2.40
CA SER A 62 5.92 -10.86 3.85
C SER A 62 6.92 -9.75 4.12
N ARG A 63 7.98 -9.65 3.32
CA ARG A 63 8.96 -8.56 3.43
C ARG A 63 8.34 -7.21 3.11
N ILE A 64 7.61 -7.08 1.99
CA ILE A 64 6.93 -5.84 1.61
C ILE A 64 5.97 -5.39 2.71
N LYS A 65 5.18 -6.33 3.26
CA LYS A 65 4.27 -6.05 4.36
C LYS A 65 5.00 -5.53 5.60
N GLY A 66 6.05 -6.24 6.02
CA GLY A 66 6.83 -5.85 7.20
C GLY A 66 7.47 -4.46 7.07
N GLU A 67 8.03 -4.14 5.90
CA GLU A 67 8.60 -2.82 5.65
C GLU A 67 7.53 -1.72 5.58
N ALA A 68 6.37 -2.00 4.99
CA ALA A 68 5.27 -1.05 4.96
C ALA A 68 4.71 -0.77 6.37
N GLU A 69 4.58 -1.80 7.20
CA GLU A 69 4.16 -1.66 8.61
C GLU A 69 5.18 -0.89 9.45
N ARG A 70 6.47 -1.08 9.19
CA ARG A 70 7.53 -0.29 9.83
C ARG A 70 7.44 1.17 9.42
N ALA A 71 7.37 1.43 8.12
CA ALA A 71 7.31 2.78 7.57
C ALA A 71 6.09 3.58 8.06
N THR A 72 4.91 2.94 8.18
CA THR A 72 3.72 3.65 8.67
C THR A 72 3.81 4.02 10.16
N ARG A 73 4.52 3.22 10.97
CA ARG A 73 4.81 3.57 12.38
C ARG A 73 5.80 4.72 12.46
N GLU A 74 6.91 4.67 11.74
CA GLU A 74 7.88 5.76 11.65
C GLU A 74 7.23 7.07 11.21
N LEU A 75 6.37 7.03 10.18
CA LEU A 75 5.62 8.19 9.72
C LEU A 75 4.59 8.69 10.74
N ALA A 76 4.00 7.81 11.54
CA ALA A 76 3.10 8.20 12.62
C ALA A 76 3.86 8.94 13.74
N ASP A 77 5.08 8.51 14.05
CA ASP A 77 5.94 9.20 15.02
C ASP A 77 6.39 10.57 14.50
N GLU A 78 6.71 10.70 13.21
CA GLU A 78 7.14 11.95 12.59
C GLU A 78 6.00 12.96 12.34
N ARG A 79 4.80 12.49 11.96
CA ARG A 79 3.74 13.30 11.39
C ARG A 79 2.38 13.14 12.07
N GLY A 80 2.31 12.33 13.11
CA GLY A 80 1.08 11.98 13.81
C GLY A 80 0.33 10.80 13.16
N ARG A 81 -0.49 10.14 13.97
CA ARG A 81 -1.34 9.02 13.55
C ARG A 81 -2.50 9.47 12.65
N CYS A 82 -3.11 8.55 11.90
CA CYS A 82 -4.38 8.85 11.25
C CYS A 82 -5.52 8.90 12.29
N PRO A 83 -6.49 9.83 12.12
CA PRO A 83 -7.58 10.00 13.07
C PRO A 83 -8.38 8.72 13.33
N ASP A 84 -8.62 7.90 12.32
CA ASP A 84 -9.39 6.66 12.46
C ASP A 84 -8.63 5.53 13.20
N SER A 85 -7.34 5.71 13.50
CA SER A 85 -6.59 4.83 14.40
C SER A 85 -6.67 5.24 15.87
N GLU A 86 -7.37 6.33 16.20
CA GLU A 86 -7.59 6.75 17.58
C GLU A 86 -8.47 5.71 18.29
N GLY A 87 -8.02 5.26 19.45
CA GLY A 87 -8.67 4.18 20.22
C GLY A 87 -8.18 2.77 19.85
N SER A 88 -7.38 2.62 18.81
CA SER A 88 -6.66 1.37 18.50
C SER A 88 -5.36 1.27 19.33
N ASN A 89 -4.96 0.05 19.66
CA ASN A 89 -3.67 -0.23 20.30
C ASN A 89 -2.47 -0.04 19.34
N THR A 90 -2.73 0.31 18.08
CA THR A 90 -1.69 0.51 17.07
C THR A 90 -1.59 1.97 16.65
N THR A 91 -0.38 2.54 16.77
CA THR A 91 -0.09 3.88 16.26
C THR A 91 0.38 3.75 14.81
N VAL A 92 -0.46 4.18 13.86
CA VAL A 92 -0.16 4.11 12.42
C VAL A 92 -0.54 5.41 11.73
N ARG A 93 0.26 5.79 10.73
CA ARG A 93 -0.02 6.96 9.87
C ARG A 93 -1.08 6.65 8.81
N ASN A 94 -1.12 5.42 8.32
CA ASN A 94 -1.99 4.99 7.25
C ASN A 94 -2.80 3.78 7.70
N SER A 95 -4.13 3.82 7.59
CA SER A 95 -5.02 2.73 8.04
C SER A 95 -4.90 1.48 7.19
N HIS A 96 -4.67 1.66 5.88
CA HIS A 96 -4.40 0.58 4.92
C HIS A 96 -3.10 0.85 4.18
N LEU A 97 -2.34 -0.20 3.87
CA LEU A 97 -0.98 -0.10 3.33
C LEU A 97 -0.83 -0.74 1.97
N LEU A 98 -1.47 -1.88 1.76
CA LEU A 98 -1.27 -2.73 0.60
C LEU A 98 -2.58 -2.92 -0.17
N ALA A 99 -2.50 -2.93 -1.49
CA ALA A 99 -3.61 -3.28 -2.36
C ALA A 99 -3.10 -3.93 -3.65
N ILE A 100 -3.81 -4.93 -4.14
CA ILE A 100 -3.55 -5.53 -5.45
C ILE A 100 -4.53 -4.92 -6.44
N ALA A 101 -4.03 -4.08 -7.33
CA ALA A 101 -4.82 -3.52 -8.41
C ALA A 101 -5.15 -4.58 -9.47
N PRO A 102 -6.28 -4.48 -10.19
CA PRO A 102 -6.64 -5.45 -11.23
C PRO A 102 -5.63 -5.55 -12.38
N ASN A 103 -4.91 -4.49 -12.70
CA ASN A 103 -3.86 -4.42 -13.74
C ASN A 103 -4.30 -4.86 -15.12
N ALA A 104 -5.58 -4.69 -15.48
CA ALA A 104 -6.15 -5.16 -16.74
C ALA A 104 -5.40 -4.61 -17.96
N SER A 105 -5.15 -3.30 -18.02
CA SER A 105 -4.40 -2.66 -19.12
C SER A 105 -2.90 -2.93 -19.02
N SER A 106 -2.33 -2.90 -17.82
CA SER A 106 -0.89 -3.08 -17.61
C SER A 106 -0.40 -4.50 -17.90
N SER A 107 -1.29 -5.50 -17.87
CA SER A 107 -0.95 -6.89 -18.16
C SER A 107 -0.90 -7.21 -19.65
N ILE A 108 -1.30 -6.29 -20.53
CA ILE A 108 -1.35 -6.46 -21.98
C ILE A 108 -0.05 -6.00 -22.64
N ILE A 109 0.76 -5.23 -21.95
CA ILE A 109 2.01 -4.61 -22.46
C ILE A 109 3.16 -5.59 -22.40
#